data_16076715e9a6b8b9b208ebaa09af85d5
#
_entry.id   16076715e9a6b8b9b208ebaa09af85d5
#
_cell.length_a   1.000
_cell.length_b   1.000
_cell.length_c   1.000
_cell.angle_alpha   90.00
_cell.angle_beta   90.00
_cell.angle_gamma   90.00
#
_symmetry.space_group_name_H-M   'P 1'
#
loop_
_entity.id
_entity.type
_entity.pdbx_description
1 polymer ?
#
loop_
_entity_poly.entity_id
_entity_poly.type
_entity_poly.pdbx_seq_one_letter_code
_entity_poly.pdbx_strand_id
1 'polypeptide(L)'
;SADQGDRGGRCARDAHADLSPAWRNRLHREHAVCTALAALHLYQRERHYIVRDGTVQLIDETTGRIAEGRAWANGLQQLVEIKEGCAPSPAFATVAQITYQRFFRRYFRLGGLSGTLSDARAELLASYGLSVRPVPLRRPSRRRVAPTRLFPDHPSLWVAVARRVLMLHRRGRPVLVATDSVAEAQALADHLQRAGLPHVVLHARCDAQEAEVVARAGQRGAITVTTNMAGRGTDIALGEGVEALGGLHVLSCQLNA
;
A
#
# COMPACT_ATOMS: atom_id res chain seq x y z
N SER A 1 -46.42 -29.66 41.78
CA SER A 1 -45.73 -28.50 41.19
C SER A 1 -44.21 -28.65 41.28
N ALA A 2 -43.62 -29.38 40.39
CA ALA A 2 -42.17 -29.44 40.16
C ALA A 2 -41.89 -30.18 38.84
N ASP A 3 -42.09 -29.49 37.74
CA ASP A 3 -41.59 -30.00 36.44
C ASP A 3 -41.62 -28.91 35.35
N GLN A 4 -40.82 -27.89 35.52
CA GLN A 4 -40.59 -26.86 34.48
C GLN A 4 -39.14 -26.44 34.34
N GLY A 5 -38.17 -27.12 34.88
CA GLY A 5 -36.74 -26.69 34.93
C GLY A 5 -35.81 -27.31 33.90
N ASP A 6 -36.21 -28.27 33.05
CA ASP A 6 -35.21 -29.04 32.26
C ASP A 6 -35.45 -29.05 30.73
N ARG A 7 -36.33 -28.21 30.18
CA ARG A 7 -36.51 -28.18 28.70
C ARG A 7 -35.54 -27.31 27.96
N GLY A 8 -34.93 -26.33 28.62
CA GLY A 8 -33.96 -25.42 27.99
C GLY A 8 -32.56 -26.03 27.81
N GLY A 9 -32.14 -26.91 28.69
CA GLY A 9 -30.82 -27.53 28.67
C GLY A 9 -30.66 -28.66 27.65
N ARG A 10 -31.72 -29.34 27.29
CA ARG A 10 -31.71 -30.42 26.29
C ARG A 10 -31.66 -29.89 24.86
N CYS A 11 -32.41 -28.87 24.56
CA CYS A 11 -32.48 -28.28 23.21
C CYS A 11 -31.13 -27.71 22.75
N ALA A 12 -30.31 -27.17 23.67
CA ALA A 12 -28.98 -26.66 23.35
C ALA A 12 -27.93 -27.78 23.18
N ARG A 13 -28.11 -28.93 23.84
CA ARG A 13 -27.17 -30.06 23.70
C ARG A 13 -27.42 -30.85 22.40
N ASP A 14 -28.66 -31.00 21.99
CA ASP A 14 -29.02 -31.76 20.79
C ASP A 14 -28.67 -31.01 19.50
N ALA A 15 -28.73 -29.67 19.52
CA ALA A 15 -28.32 -28.81 18.38
C ALA A 15 -26.81 -28.94 18.02
N HIS A 16 -25.99 -29.48 18.92
CA HIS A 16 -24.57 -29.69 18.67
C HIS A 16 -24.23 -31.10 18.15
N ALA A 17 -25.17 -32.05 18.24
CA ALA A 17 -24.93 -33.44 17.85
C ALA A 17 -24.76 -33.62 16.34
N ASP A 18 -25.46 -32.81 15.54
CA ASP A 18 -25.44 -32.89 14.08
C ASP A 18 -24.35 -32.02 13.40
N LEU A 19 -23.57 -31.28 14.19
CA LEU A 19 -22.49 -30.46 13.64
C LEU A 19 -21.26 -31.31 13.32
N SER A 20 -20.62 -31.01 12.18
CA SER A 20 -19.34 -31.62 11.82
C SER A 20 -18.31 -31.43 12.94
N PRO A 21 -17.32 -32.35 13.10
CA PRO A 21 -16.33 -32.28 14.18
C PRO A 21 -15.63 -30.90 14.28
N ALA A 22 -15.41 -30.24 13.17
CA ALA A 22 -14.82 -28.89 13.12
C ALA A 22 -15.70 -27.85 13.85
N TRP A 23 -17.02 -27.92 13.70
CA TRP A 23 -17.95 -27.00 14.36
C TRP A 23 -18.23 -27.32 15.84
N ARG A 24 -17.80 -28.47 16.34
CA ARG A 24 -17.85 -28.80 17.78
C ARG A 24 -16.81 -28.04 18.57
N ASN A 25 -15.70 -27.63 17.94
CA ASN A 25 -14.65 -26.85 18.59
C ASN A 25 -15.09 -25.40 18.80
N ARG A 26 -15.11 -24.93 20.05
CA ARG A 26 -15.50 -23.57 20.43
C ARG A 26 -14.64 -22.50 19.76
N LEU A 27 -13.32 -22.67 19.78
CA LEU A 27 -12.37 -21.72 19.17
C LEU A 27 -12.59 -21.59 17.67
N HIS A 28 -12.90 -22.70 16.99
CA HIS A 28 -13.20 -22.68 15.57
C HIS A 28 -14.49 -21.88 15.28
N ARG A 29 -15.54 -22.07 16.08
CA ARG A 29 -16.79 -21.29 15.94
C ARG A 29 -16.58 -19.80 16.19
N GLU A 30 -15.87 -19.46 17.29
CA GLU A 30 -15.55 -18.06 17.60
C GLU A 30 -14.76 -17.40 16.47
N HIS A 31 -13.75 -18.09 15.95
CA HIS A 31 -12.97 -17.60 14.81
C HIS A 31 -13.84 -17.41 13.56
N ALA A 32 -14.68 -18.37 13.22
CA ALA A 32 -15.57 -18.29 12.06
C ALA A 32 -16.55 -17.12 12.17
N VAL A 33 -17.13 -16.92 13.36
CA VAL A 33 -18.06 -15.78 13.62
C VAL A 33 -17.30 -14.44 13.51
N CYS A 34 -16.12 -14.34 14.12
CA CYS A 34 -15.31 -13.11 14.02
C CYS A 34 -14.93 -12.81 12.57
N THR A 35 -14.55 -13.82 11.80
CA THR A 35 -14.20 -13.66 10.39
C THR A 35 -15.42 -13.24 9.55
N ALA A 36 -16.60 -13.81 9.84
CA ALA A 36 -17.83 -13.42 9.16
C ALA A 36 -18.26 -11.98 9.49
N LEU A 37 -18.16 -11.57 10.74
CA LEU A 37 -18.43 -10.18 11.14
C LEU A 37 -17.41 -9.22 10.51
N ALA A 38 -16.14 -9.60 10.43
CA ALA A 38 -15.14 -8.83 9.73
C ALA A 38 -15.47 -8.67 8.24
N ALA A 39 -15.83 -9.75 7.54
CA ALA A 39 -16.25 -9.72 6.14
C ALA A 39 -17.44 -8.77 5.92
N LEU A 40 -18.42 -8.78 6.82
CA LEU A 40 -19.62 -7.97 6.71
C LEU A 40 -19.38 -6.48 6.99
N HIS A 41 -18.61 -6.17 8.04
CA HIS A 41 -18.55 -4.82 8.58
C HIS A 41 -17.22 -4.10 8.34
N LEU A 42 -16.09 -4.81 8.30
CA LEU A 42 -14.76 -4.20 8.16
C LEU A 42 -14.31 -4.12 6.71
N TYR A 43 -14.62 -5.15 5.90
CA TYR A 43 -14.17 -5.19 4.51
C TYR A 43 -15.19 -4.54 3.59
N GLN A 44 -14.81 -3.43 2.96
CA GLN A 44 -15.66 -2.58 2.13
C GLN A 44 -15.24 -2.67 0.67
N ARG A 45 -16.23 -2.76 -0.22
CA ARG A 45 -16.05 -2.69 -1.67
C ARG A 45 -15.44 -1.35 -2.06
N GLU A 46 -14.65 -1.31 -3.13
CA GLU A 46 -13.92 -0.15 -3.67
C GLU A 46 -12.80 0.40 -2.75
N ARG A 47 -12.68 -0.12 -1.55
CA ARG A 47 -11.61 0.23 -0.60
C ARG A 47 -10.64 -0.92 -0.40
N HIS A 48 -11.13 -2.09 -0.01
CA HIS A 48 -10.31 -3.27 0.30
C HIS A 48 -10.32 -4.28 -0.84
N TYR A 49 -11.35 -4.26 -1.68
CA TYR A 49 -11.52 -5.15 -2.83
C TYR A 49 -12.43 -4.54 -3.89
N ILE A 50 -12.35 -5.10 -5.09
CA ILE A 50 -13.29 -4.88 -6.17
C ILE A 50 -13.94 -6.20 -6.58
N VAL A 51 -15.12 -6.11 -7.20
CA VAL A 51 -15.75 -7.25 -7.86
C VAL A 51 -15.64 -7.04 -9.36
N ARG A 52 -14.94 -7.92 -10.02
CA ARG A 52 -14.74 -7.89 -11.47
C ARG A 52 -14.96 -9.28 -12.03
N ASP A 53 -15.77 -9.38 -13.07
CA ASP A 53 -16.09 -10.64 -13.77
C ASP A 53 -16.58 -11.75 -12.81
N GLY A 54 -17.40 -11.39 -11.81
CA GLY A 54 -17.93 -12.31 -10.81
C GLY A 54 -16.90 -12.81 -9.79
N THR A 55 -15.71 -12.20 -9.73
CA THR A 55 -14.65 -12.54 -8.78
C THR A 55 -14.28 -11.37 -7.89
N VAL A 56 -13.96 -11.66 -6.63
CA VAL A 56 -13.46 -10.69 -5.67
C VAL A 56 -11.94 -10.59 -5.79
N GLN A 57 -11.43 -9.40 -6.09
CA GLN A 57 -10.01 -9.11 -6.23
C GLN A 57 -9.59 -8.11 -5.16
N LEU A 58 -8.51 -8.43 -4.44
CA LEU A 58 -7.99 -7.57 -3.38
C LEU A 58 -7.38 -6.29 -3.92
N ILE A 59 -7.58 -5.19 -3.19
CA ILE A 59 -6.85 -3.95 -3.39
C ILE A 59 -5.78 -3.88 -2.30
N ASP A 60 -4.55 -3.67 -2.69
CA ASP A 60 -3.48 -3.29 -1.76
C ASP A 60 -3.70 -1.85 -1.32
N GLU A 61 -4.01 -1.64 -0.04
CA GLU A 61 -4.35 -0.32 0.50
C GLU A 61 -3.21 0.71 0.35
N THR A 62 -1.98 0.24 0.34
CA THR A 62 -0.80 1.11 0.23
C THR A 62 -0.58 1.59 -1.19
N THR A 63 -0.71 0.68 -2.15
CA THR A 63 -0.46 0.98 -3.56
C THR A 63 -1.73 1.35 -4.33
N GLY A 64 -2.91 0.97 -3.82
CA GLY A 64 -4.19 1.06 -4.53
C GLY A 64 -4.30 0.10 -5.73
N ARG A 65 -3.33 -0.81 -5.91
CA ARG A 65 -3.31 -1.79 -7.00
C ARG A 65 -4.14 -3.00 -6.67
N ILE A 66 -4.66 -3.64 -7.71
CA ILE A 66 -5.23 -4.97 -7.60
C ILE A 66 -4.09 -5.94 -7.31
N ALA A 67 -4.20 -6.68 -6.22
CA ALA A 67 -3.22 -7.68 -5.81
C ALA A 67 -3.53 -9.00 -6.51
N GLU A 68 -3.12 -9.13 -7.78
CA GLU A 68 -3.35 -10.33 -8.57
C GLU A 68 -2.76 -11.58 -7.90
N GLY A 69 -3.52 -12.67 -7.92
CA GLY A 69 -3.11 -13.94 -7.32
C GLY A 69 -3.04 -13.95 -5.80
N ARG A 70 -3.46 -12.88 -5.11
CA ARG A 70 -3.60 -12.85 -3.65
C ARG A 70 -5.05 -13.10 -3.26
N ALA A 71 -5.24 -13.83 -2.15
CA ALA A 71 -6.52 -14.07 -1.52
C ALA A 71 -6.37 -13.93 0.00
N TRP A 72 -7.43 -13.53 0.68
CA TRP A 72 -7.43 -13.56 2.13
C TRP A 72 -7.44 -15.01 2.64
N ALA A 73 -6.71 -15.23 3.71
CA ALA A 73 -6.65 -16.53 4.37
C ALA A 73 -7.85 -16.78 5.30
N ASN A 74 -7.91 -17.98 5.86
CA ASN A 74 -8.82 -18.36 6.93
C ASN A 74 -10.32 -18.22 6.59
N GLY A 75 -10.68 -18.41 5.32
CA GLY A 75 -12.09 -18.36 4.90
C GLY A 75 -12.64 -16.95 4.66
N LEU A 76 -11.85 -15.89 4.92
CA LEU A 76 -12.32 -14.51 4.73
C LEU A 76 -12.63 -14.22 3.25
N GLN A 77 -11.82 -14.73 2.32
CA GLN A 77 -12.05 -14.58 0.87
C GLN A 77 -13.44 -15.11 0.50
N GLN A 78 -13.75 -16.34 0.89
CA GLN A 78 -15.03 -16.99 0.59
C GLN A 78 -16.21 -16.26 1.24
N LEU A 79 -16.03 -15.74 2.44
CA LEU A 79 -17.09 -14.97 3.13
C LEU A 79 -17.38 -13.63 2.43
N VAL A 80 -16.35 -12.96 1.92
CA VAL A 80 -16.53 -11.73 1.12
C VAL A 80 -17.17 -12.06 -0.24
N GLU A 81 -16.76 -13.15 -0.89
CA GLU A 81 -17.37 -13.63 -2.14
C GLU A 81 -18.87 -13.94 -1.96
N ILE A 82 -19.24 -14.61 -0.87
CA ILE A 82 -20.64 -14.87 -0.52
C ILE A 82 -21.41 -13.58 -0.24
N LYS A 83 -20.81 -12.63 0.48
CA LYS A 83 -21.39 -11.31 0.74
C LYS A 83 -21.72 -10.57 -0.57
N GLU A 84 -20.87 -10.67 -1.57
CA GLU A 84 -21.04 -10.01 -2.87
C GLU A 84 -21.85 -10.85 -3.89
N GLY A 85 -22.35 -12.03 -3.49
CA GLY A 85 -23.08 -12.93 -4.37
C GLY A 85 -22.23 -13.62 -5.42
N CYS A 86 -20.92 -13.65 -5.23
CA CYS A 86 -19.98 -14.36 -6.08
C CYS A 86 -19.91 -15.85 -5.71
N ALA A 87 -19.50 -16.71 -6.65
CA ALA A 87 -19.23 -18.11 -6.36
C ALA A 87 -18.00 -18.21 -5.45
N PRO A 88 -18.08 -18.93 -4.30
CA PRO A 88 -16.93 -19.08 -3.40
C PRO A 88 -15.76 -19.77 -4.10
N SER A 89 -14.58 -19.17 -4.01
CA SER A 89 -13.34 -19.75 -4.51
C SER A 89 -12.90 -20.97 -3.66
N PRO A 90 -12.12 -21.90 -4.23
CA PRO A 90 -11.56 -23.00 -3.47
C PRO A 90 -10.72 -22.51 -2.28
N ALA A 91 -10.86 -23.17 -1.13
CA ALA A 91 -10.02 -22.87 0.03
C ALA A 91 -8.59 -23.34 -0.24
N PHE A 92 -7.62 -22.45 -0.04
CA PHE A 92 -6.20 -22.81 -0.12
C PHE A 92 -5.71 -23.29 1.24
N ALA A 93 -5.09 -24.45 1.26
CA ALA A 93 -4.35 -24.94 2.42
C ALA A 93 -2.85 -24.66 2.22
N THR A 94 -2.21 -24.01 3.20
CA THR A 94 -0.76 -23.81 3.17
C THR A 94 -0.08 -25.16 3.38
N VAL A 95 0.52 -25.70 2.33
CA VAL A 95 1.23 -26.99 2.37
C VAL A 95 2.61 -26.84 3.03
N ALA A 96 3.30 -25.72 2.74
CA ALA A 96 4.61 -25.43 3.32
C ALA A 96 4.84 -23.92 3.36
N GLN A 97 5.59 -23.48 4.36
CA GLN A 97 5.95 -22.08 4.54
C GLN A 97 7.44 -21.95 4.88
N ILE A 98 8.08 -20.98 4.26
CA ILE A 98 9.47 -20.62 4.55
C ILE A 98 9.59 -19.10 4.56
N THR A 99 10.37 -18.54 5.49
CA THR A 99 10.67 -17.11 5.50
C THR A 99 11.67 -16.76 4.40
N TYR A 100 11.63 -15.54 3.90
CA TYR A 100 12.61 -15.04 2.92
C TYR A 100 14.04 -15.18 3.42
N GLN A 101 14.28 -14.89 4.71
CA GLN A 101 15.60 -15.03 5.33
C GLN A 101 16.13 -16.47 5.24
N ARG A 102 15.29 -17.45 5.54
CA ARG A 102 15.68 -18.88 5.44
C ARG A 102 15.82 -19.31 3.99
N PHE A 103 14.98 -18.82 3.10
CA PHE A 103 15.01 -19.17 1.69
C PHE A 103 16.29 -18.67 1.03
N PHE A 104 16.63 -17.38 1.16
CA PHE A 104 17.80 -16.81 0.51
C PHE A 104 19.13 -17.33 1.09
N ARG A 105 19.17 -17.76 2.34
CA ARG A 105 20.36 -18.44 2.92
C ARG A 105 20.69 -19.78 2.29
N ARG A 106 19.81 -20.35 1.47
CA ARG A 106 20.09 -21.59 0.71
C ARG A 106 20.94 -21.37 -0.53
N TYR A 107 21.05 -20.14 -0.99
CA TYR A 107 21.90 -19.84 -2.13
C TYR A 107 23.37 -19.82 -1.72
N PHE A 108 24.22 -20.44 -2.56
CA PHE A 108 25.65 -20.47 -2.35
C PHE A 108 26.30 -19.09 -2.45
N ARG A 109 25.76 -18.23 -3.34
CA ARG A 109 26.16 -16.83 -3.49
C ARG A 109 24.94 -15.96 -3.53
N LEU A 110 24.97 -14.89 -2.77
CA LEU A 110 23.90 -13.88 -2.72
C LEU A 110 24.53 -12.50 -2.85
N GLY A 111 23.98 -11.66 -3.68
CA GLY A 111 24.39 -10.28 -3.87
C GLY A 111 23.23 -9.43 -4.34
N GLY A 112 23.30 -8.13 -4.13
CA GLY A 112 22.28 -7.18 -4.53
C GLY A 112 22.79 -5.76 -4.64
N LEU A 113 22.04 -4.90 -5.31
CA LEU A 113 22.33 -3.49 -5.48
C LEU A 113 21.09 -2.67 -5.08
N SER A 114 21.28 -1.63 -4.28
CA SER A 114 20.25 -0.66 -3.96
C SER A 114 20.87 0.66 -3.51
N GLY A 115 20.16 1.75 -3.74
CA GLY A 115 20.58 3.08 -3.28
C GLY A 115 20.41 3.31 -1.77
N THR A 116 19.74 2.40 -1.04
CA THR A 116 19.33 2.57 0.37
C THR A 116 19.86 1.48 1.30
N LEU A 117 20.80 0.63 0.85
CA LEU A 117 21.31 -0.50 1.65
C LEU A 117 22.15 -0.09 2.86
N SER A 118 22.63 1.14 2.94
CA SER A 118 23.43 1.62 4.07
C SER A 118 22.72 1.49 5.40
N ASP A 119 21.41 1.73 5.41
CA ASP A 119 20.61 1.72 6.64
C ASP A 119 20.30 0.28 7.11
N ALA A 120 20.22 -0.67 6.16
CA ALA A 120 20.02 -2.10 6.44
C ALA A 120 21.32 -2.89 6.65
N ARG A 121 22.48 -2.23 6.79
CA ARG A 121 23.79 -2.89 6.90
C ARG A 121 23.87 -3.92 8.01
N ALA A 122 23.41 -3.57 9.19
CA ALA A 122 23.44 -4.46 10.36
C ALA A 122 22.55 -5.68 10.17
N GLU A 123 21.35 -5.48 9.62
CA GLU A 123 20.39 -6.54 9.33
C GLU A 123 20.91 -7.51 8.26
N LEU A 124 21.47 -7.00 7.17
CA LEU A 124 22.04 -7.81 6.10
C LEU A 124 23.23 -8.65 6.58
N LEU A 125 24.08 -8.10 7.44
CA LEU A 125 25.17 -8.83 8.05
C LEU A 125 24.66 -9.94 8.98
N ALA A 126 23.71 -9.63 9.86
CA ALA A 126 23.15 -10.61 10.79
C ALA A 126 22.34 -11.72 10.11
N SER A 127 21.52 -11.36 9.12
CA SER A 127 20.61 -12.30 8.46
C SER A 127 21.29 -13.16 7.38
N TYR A 128 22.24 -12.59 6.63
CA TYR A 128 22.82 -13.23 5.44
C TYR A 128 24.34 -13.28 5.42
N GLY A 129 25.01 -12.68 6.40
CA GLY A 129 26.50 -12.57 6.40
C GLY A 129 27.02 -11.63 5.31
N LEU A 130 26.17 -10.75 4.75
CA LEU A 130 26.54 -9.86 3.65
C LEU A 130 27.05 -8.51 4.16
N SER A 131 28.19 -8.08 3.65
CA SER A 131 28.72 -6.75 3.92
C SER A 131 28.26 -5.75 2.85
N VAL A 132 27.78 -4.59 3.29
CA VAL A 132 27.39 -3.50 2.38
C VAL A 132 28.62 -2.66 2.05
N ARG A 133 28.90 -2.49 0.76
CA ARG A 133 29.98 -1.65 0.24
C ARG A 133 29.39 -0.47 -0.53
N PRO A 134 29.71 0.77 -0.16
CA PRO A 134 29.27 1.93 -0.92
C PRO A 134 30.03 2.00 -2.25
N VAL A 135 29.28 2.22 -3.33
CA VAL A 135 29.85 2.55 -4.65
C VAL A 135 29.82 4.07 -4.79
N PRO A 136 30.96 4.74 -4.96
CA PRO A 136 30.99 6.19 -5.07
C PRO A 136 30.25 6.67 -6.31
N LEU A 137 29.57 7.81 -6.20
CA LEU A 137 28.92 8.45 -7.33
C LEU A 137 29.96 8.95 -8.34
N ARG A 138 29.66 8.81 -9.63
CA ARG A 138 30.49 9.34 -10.72
C ARG A 138 30.66 10.86 -10.62
N ARG A 139 29.65 11.58 -10.15
CA ARG A 139 29.66 13.03 -9.93
C ARG A 139 29.15 13.32 -8.52
N PRO A 140 29.63 14.38 -7.85
CA PRO A 140 29.12 14.79 -6.56
C PRO A 140 27.61 15.04 -6.60
N SER A 141 26.91 14.58 -5.55
CA SER A 141 25.48 14.83 -5.43
C SER A 141 25.20 16.32 -5.27
N ARG A 142 24.27 16.84 -6.07
CA ARG A 142 23.74 18.22 -5.95
C ARG A 142 22.43 18.28 -5.17
N ARG A 143 21.99 17.14 -4.61
CA ARG A 143 20.77 17.04 -3.81
C ARG A 143 20.88 17.94 -2.59
N ARG A 144 19.85 18.75 -2.37
CA ARG A 144 19.69 19.58 -1.17
C ARG A 144 18.45 19.11 -0.42
N VAL A 145 18.62 18.81 0.86
CA VAL A 145 17.51 18.42 1.74
C VAL A 145 17.15 19.63 2.59
N ALA A 146 15.90 20.04 2.55
CA ALA A 146 15.37 21.11 3.40
C ALA A 146 14.94 20.55 4.76
N PRO A 147 14.92 21.37 5.82
CA PRO A 147 14.40 20.95 7.12
C PRO A 147 12.93 20.52 7.03
N THR A 148 12.59 19.49 7.83
CA THR A 148 11.20 19.05 7.99
C THR A 148 10.37 20.12 8.67
N ARG A 149 9.14 20.31 8.18
CA ARG A 149 8.16 21.20 8.78
C ARG A 149 7.00 20.40 9.32
N LEU A 150 6.59 20.69 10.54
CA LEU A 150 5.45 20.06 11.18
C LEU A 150 4.23 20.97 11.09
N PHE A 151 3.07 20.38 10.86
CA PHE A 151 1.78 21.06 10.78
C PHE A 151 0.82 20.43 11.78
N PRO A 152 -0.12 21.19 12.37
CA PRO A 152 -1.04 20.68 13.37
C PRO A 152 -2.10 19.74 12.76
N ASP A 153 -2.41 19.92 11.50
CA ASP A 153 -3.45 19.17 10.79
C ASP A 153 -3.21 19.08 9.27
N HIS A 154 -3.91 18.19 8.61
CA HIS A 154 -3.84 18.01 7.15
C HIS A 154 -4.28 19.25 6.35
N PRO A 155 -5.36 19.98 6.70
CA PRO A 155 -5.72 21.20 5.99
C PRO A 155 -4.61 22.24 5.94
N SER A 156 -3.95 22.51 7.08
CA SER A 156 -2.80 23.42 7.15
C SER A 156 -1.62 22.95 6.31
N LEU A 157 -1.36 21.63 6.31
CA LEU A 157 -0.36 21.02 5.46
C LEU A 157 -0.68 21.23 3.98
N TRP A 158 -1.91 20.96 3.54
CA TRP A 158 -2.31 21.10 2.13
C TRP A 158 -2.20 22.54 1.63
N VAL A 159 -2.58 23.51 2.45
CA VAL A 159 -2.40 24.94 2.13
C VAL A 159 -0.92 25.29 1.95
N ALA A 160 -0.06 24.81 2.84
CA ALA A 160 1.37 25.08 2.76
C ALA A 160 2.00 24.41 1.54
N VAL A 161 1.62 23.17 1.23
CA VAL A 161 2.06 22.43 0.04
C VAL A 161 1.62 23.15 -1.21
N ALA A 162 0.34 23.52 -1.35
CA ALA A 162 -0.19 24.22 -2.52
C ALA A 162 0.53 25.56 -2.76
N ARG A 163 0.79 26.35 -1.70
CA ARG A 163 1.59 27.59 -1.81
C ARG A 163 3.01 27.31 -2.30
N ARG A 164 3.64 26.27 -1.82
CA ARG A 164 5.00 25.90 -2.25
C ARG A 164 5.01 25.43 -3.69
N VAL A 165 4.06 24.60 -4.08
CA VAL A 165 3.88 24.14 -5.46
C VAL A 165 3.67 25.31 -6.41
N LEU A 166 2.74 26.24 -6.09
CA LEU A 166 2.48 27.44 -6.89
C LEU A 166 3.75 28.28 -7.11
N MET A 167 4.52 28.51 -6.05
CA MET A 167 5.75 29.32 -6.13
C MET A 167 6.80 28.66 -7.04
N LEU A 168 6.95 27.34 -6.98
CA LEU A 168 7.90 26.61 -7.80
C LEU A 168 7.44 26.48 -9.25
N HIS A 169 6.15 26.20 -9.46
CA HIS A 169 5.53 26.13 -10.78
C HIS A 169 5.68 27.46 -11.56
N ARG A 170 5.44 28.60 -10.91
CA ARG A 170 5.65 29.94 -11.52
C ARG A 170 7.09 30.18 -11.97
N ARG A 171 8.07 29.50 -11.35
CA ARG A 171 9.48 29.53 -11.75
C ARG A 171 9.80 28.50 -12.84
N GLY A 172 8.83 27.74 -13.29
CA GLY A 172 9.01 26.64 -14.24
C GLY A 172 9.69 25.42 -13.66
N ARG A 173 9.85 25.32 -12.33
CA ARG A 173 10.51 24.18 -11.69
C ARG A 173 9.52 23.03 -11.51
N PRO A 174 9.84 21.80 -11.95
CA PRO A 174 8.97 20.65 -11.72
C PRO A 174 8.89 20.28 -10.25
N VAL A 175 7.70 19.82 -9.84
CA VAL A 175 7.42 19.43 -8.46
C VAL A 175 6.77 18.04 -8.42
N LEU A 176 7.34 17.17 -7.61
CA LEU A 176 6.77 15.86 -7.27
C LEU A 176 6.31 15.91 -5.81
N VAL A 177 5.04 15.64 -5.56
CA VAL A 177 4.49 15.59 -4.20
C VAL A 177 4.12 14.15 -3.87
N ALA A 178 4.78 13.59 -2.85
CA ALA A 178 4.53 12.24 -2.37
C ALA A 178 3.66 12.28 -1.10
N THR A 179 2.57 11.51 -1.12
CA THR A 179 1.62 11.32 -0.03
C THR A 179 1.65 9.89 0.47
N ASP A 180 1.05 9.63 1.62
CA ASP A 180 1.07 8.31 2.25
C ASP A 180 0.03 7.35 1.66
N SER A 181 -1.11 7.89 1.24
CA SER A 181 -2.23 7.10 0.72
C SER A 181 -2.84 7.71 -0.54
N VAL A 182 -3.60 6.88 -1.26
CA VAL A 182 -4.38 7.32 -2.43
C VAL A 182 -5.42 8.38 -2.03
N ALA A 183 -6.02 8.24 -0.83
CA ALA A 183 -6.99 9.21 -0.33
C ALA A 183 -6.36 10.59 -0.10
N GLU A 184 -5.15 10.64 0.46
CA GLU A 184 -4.40 11.88 0.64
C GLU A 184 -3.97 12.49 -0.69
N ALA A 185 -3.53 11.66 -1.65
CA ALA A 185 -3.18 12.11 -2.99
C ALA A 185 -4.38 12.79 -3.67
N GLN A 186 -5.58 12.20 -3.54
CA GLN A 186 -6.81 12.77 -4.07
C GLN A 186 -7.20 14.06 -3.35
N ALA A 187 -7.14 14.10 -2.01
CA ALA A 187 -7.44 15.30 -1.24
C ALA A 187 -6.51 16.47 -1.62
N LEU A 188 -5.23 16.19 -1.81
CA LEU A 188 -4.28 17.20 -2.29
C LEU A 188 -4.59 17.64 -3.73
N ALA A 189 -4.92 16.71 -4.62
CA ALA A 189 -5.30 17.00 -5.99
C ALA A 189 -6.48 17.97 -6.04
N ASP A 190 -7.51 17.75 -5.22
CA ASP A 190 -8.67 18.63 -5.10
C ASP A 190 -8.28 20.05 -4.62
N HIS A 191 -7.29 20.14 -3.72
CA HIS A 191 -6.74 21.43 -3.29
C HIS A 191 -5.97 22.16 -4.42
N LEU A 192 -5.18 21.43 -5.18
CA LEU A 192 -4.44 21.98 -6.32
C LEU A 192 -5.38 22.42 -7.44
N GLN A 193 -6.43 21.64 -7.71
CA GLN A 193 -7.45 21.99 -8.70
C GLN A 193 -8.22 23.26 -8.32
N ARG A 194 -8.63 23.41 -7.06
CA ARG A 194 -9.26 24.64 -6.56
C ARG A 194 -8.33 25.85 -6.63
N ALA A 195 -7.02 25.64 -6.54
CA ALA A 195 -6.01 26.66 -6.73
C ALA A 195 -5.68 26.96 -8.21
N GLY A 196 -6.35 26.30 -9.17
CA GLY A 196 -6.12 26.48 -10.61
C GLY A 196 -4.75 25.95 -11.08
N LEU A 197 -4.14 25.01 -10.37
CA LEU A 197 -2.82 24.45 -10.69
C LEU A 197 -2.97 23.19 -11.54
N PRO A 198 -2.47 23.19 -12.81
CA PRO A 198 -2.47 21.98 -13.63
C PRO A 198 -1.56 20.92 -12.99
N HIS A 199 -2.10 19.74 -12.72
CA HIS A 199 -1.36 18.66 -12.09
C HIS A 199 -1.80 17.30 -12.63
N VAL A 200 -0.96 16.31 -12.46
CA VAL A 200 -1.25 14.89 -12.76
C VAL A 200 -1.15 14.10 -11.47
N VAL A 201 -2.14 13.25 -11.23
CA VAL A 201 -2.12 12.33 -10.08
C VAL A 201 -1.73 10.95 -10.58
N LEU A 202 -0.67 10.42 -10.00
CA LEU A 202 -0.17 9.09 -10.28
C LEU A 202 -0.76 8.12 -9.27
N HIS A 203 -1.76 7.34 -9.72
CA HIS A 203 -2.30 6.24 -8.94
C HIS A 203 -1.75 4.93 -9.47
N ALA A 204 -1.48 4.02 -8.59
CA ALA A 204 -1.10 2.66 -8.94
C ALA A 204 -2.21 1.83 -9.66
N ARG A 205 -3.32 2.45 -10.04
CA ARG A 205 -4.43 1.80 -10.78
C ARG A 205 -4.21 1.69 -12.30
N CYS A 206 -3.22 2.40 -12.84
CA CYS A 206 -2.99 2.50 -14.30
C CYS A 206 -1.54 2.16 -14.66
N ASP A 207 -1.16 0.90 -14.54
CA ASP A 207 0.23 0.44 -14.78
C ASP A 207 0.79 0.83 -16.16
N ALA A 208 -0.04 0.80 -17.21
CA ALA A 208 0.41 1.14 -18.56
C ALA A 208 0.70 2.65 -18.75
N GLN A 209 0.04 3.53 -17.99
CA GLN A 209 0.22 4.99 -18.08
C GLN A 209 1.24 5.51 -17.05
N GLU A 210 1.57 4.70 -16.06
CA GLU A 210 2.47 5.11 -14.96
C GLU A 210 3.84 5.53 -15.49
N ALA A 211 4.45 4.75 -16.36
CA ALA A 211 5.76 5.04 -16.93
C ALA A 211 5.78 6.35 -17.73
N GLU A 212 4.71 6.63 -18.48
CA GLU A 212 4.60 7.88 -19.27
C GLU A 212 4.42 9.11 -18.37
N VAL A 213 3.59 9.00 -17.33
CA VAL A 213 3.38 10.09 -16.35
C VAL A 213 4.67 10.38 -15.59
N VAL A 214 5.39 9.34 -15.16
CA VAL A 214 6.68 9.48 -14.46
C VAL A 214 7.72 10.11 -15.38
N ALA A 215 7.79 9.72 -16.64
CA ALA A 215 8.71 10.32 -17.62
C ALA A 215 8.43 11.83 -17.81
N ARG A 216 7.19 12.27 -17.69
CA ARG A 216 6.80 13.69 -17.77
C ARG A 216 7.01 14.47 -16.48
N ALA A 217 7.13 13.80 -15.33
CA ALA A 217 7.27 14.47 -14.03
C ALA A 217 8.51 15.36 -13.91
N GLY A 218 9.55 15.08 -14.70
CA GLY A 218 10.78 15.89 -14.76
C GLY A 218 10.73 17.07 -15.72
N GLN A 219 9.62 17.29 -16.44
CA GLN A 219 9.50 18.37 -17.42
C GLN A 219 9.27 19.72 -16.75
N ARG A 220 9.65 20.80 -17.45
CA ARG A 220 9.52 22.17 -16.94
C ARG A 220 8.09 22.49 -16.52
N GLY A 221 7.91 22.92 -15.27
CA GLY A 221 6.62 23.31 -14.72
C GLY A 221 5.66 22.15 -14.41
N ALA A 222 6.07 20.89 -14.58
CA ALA A 222 5.23 19.75 -14.25
C ALA A 222 4.92 19.70 -12.74
N ILE A 223 3.66 19.37 -12.41
CA ILE A 223 3.22 19.08 -11.05
C ILE A 223 2.67 17.66 -11.04
N THR A 224 3.31 16.79 -10.28
CA THR A 224 2.90 15.38 -10.14
C THR A 224 2.63 15.08 -8.69
N VAL A 225 1.45 14.56 -8.39
CA VAL A 225 1.08 14.04 -7.08
C VAL A 225 1.14 12.51 -7.15
N THR A 226 1.78 11.89 -6.18
CA THR A 226 1.99 10.42 -6.18
C THR A 226 1.92 9.86 -4.76
N THR A 227 1.65 8.57 -4.65
CA THR A 227 1.91 7.84 -3.41
C THR A 227 3.36 7.39 -3.36
N ASN A 228 3.89 7.09 -2.17
CA ASN A 228 5.28 6.65 -2.00
C ASN A 228 5.65 5.38 -2.76
N MET A 229 4.68 4.57 -3.11
CA MET A 229 4.89 3.30 -3.81
C MET A 229 4.81 3.43 -5.33
N ALA A 230 4.11 4.45 -5.82
CA ALA A 230 3.97 4.68 -7.26
C ALA A 230 5.26 5.27 -7.85
N GLY A 231 5.65 4.79 -9.01
CA GLY A 231 6.90 5.20 -9.69
C GLY A 231 8.18 4.64 -9.05
N ARG A 232 8.08 3.77 -8.06
CA ARG A 232 9.25 3.14 -7.44
C ARG A 232 10.01 2.28 -8.45
N GLY A 233 11.33 2.55 -8.60
CA GLY A 233 12.17 1.87 -9.58
C GLY A 233 12.15 2.50 -10.98
N THR A 234 11.39 3.58 -11.20
CA THR A 234 11.36 4.33 -12.46
C THR A 234 12.24 5.57 -12.36
N ASP A 235 13.11 5.77 -13.34
CA ASP A 235 13.96 6.97 -13.41
C ASP A 235 13.19 8.18 -13.95
N ILE A 236 13.34 9.32 -13.30
CA ILE A 236 12.72 10.58 -13.71
C ILE A 236 13.76 11.43 -14.44
N ALA A 237 13.74 11.38 -15.77
CA ALA A 237 14.59 12.22 -16.58
C ALA A 237 14.20 13.70 -16.47
N LEU A 238 15.18 14.57 -16.22
CA LEU A 238 14.97 16.01 -16.19
C LEU A 238 14.88 16.58 -17.61
N GLY A 239 13.87 17.42 -17.85
CA GLY A 239 13.73 18.16 -19.11
C GLY A 239 14.83 19.18 -19.31
N GLU A 240 14.92 19.70 -20.53
CA GLU A 240 15.92 20.69 -20.89
C GLU A 240 15.84 21.96 -20.03
N GLY A 241 16.98 22.42 -19.52
CA GLY A 241 17.09 23.61 -18.67
C GLY A 241 16.58 23.44 -17.22
N VAL A 242 16.00 22.30 -16.85
CA VAL A 242 15.47 22.07 -15.50
C VAL A 242 16.57 22.02 -14.45
N GLU A 243 17.77 21.52 -14.79
CA GLU A 243 18.92 21.56 -13.86
C GLU A 243 19.27 23.00 -13.45
N ALA A 244 19.21 23.97 -14.35
CA ALA A 244 19.50 25.38 -14.07
C ALA A 244 18.45 25.99 -13.11
N LEU A 245 17.19 25.47 -13.12
CA LEU A 245 16.12 25.87 -12.21
C LEU A 245 16.26 25.20 -10.81
N GLY A 246 17.26 24.36 -10.62
CA GLY A 246 17.53 23.60 -9.39
C GLY A 246 16.96 22.19 -9.39
N GLY A 247 16.65 21.62 -10.55
CA GLY A 247 16.18 20.25 -10.74
C GLY A 247 14.76 19.99 -10.23
N LEU A 248 14.39 18.73 -10.14
CA LEU A 248 13.10 18.29 -9.59
C LEU A 248 13.02 18.64 -8.09
N HIS A 249 11.92 19.27 -7.69
CA HIS A 249 11.62 19.52 -6.28
C HIS A 249 10.68 18.45 -5.75
N VAL A 250 11.14 17.69 -4.75
CA VAL A 250 10.34 16.64 -4.11
C VAL A 250 9.81 17.17 -2.78
N LEU A 251 8.50 17.07 -2.59
CA LEU A 251 7.81 17.31 -1.32
C LEU A 251 7.31 15.97 -0.79
N SER A 252 7.81 15.54 0.36
CA SER A 252 7.27 14.37 1.09
C SER A 252 6.31 14.88 2.16
N CYS A 253 5.05 14.46 2.09
CA CYS A 253 3.99 14.90 3.01
C CYS A 253 3.87 14.02 4.25
N GLN A 254 4.84 13.14 4.48
CA GLN A 254 4.88 12.22 5.60
C GLN A 254 6.23 12.26 6.29
N LEU A 255 6.26 11.81 7.54
CA LEU A 255 7.49 11.50 8.25
C LEU A 255 7.99 10.15 7.74
N ASN A 256 9.09 10.17 7.00
CA ASN A 256 9.82 8.93 6.70
C ASN A 256 10.62 8.57 7.95
N ALA A 257 10.32 7.40 8.52
CA ALA A 257 11.10 6.81 9.61
C ALA A 257 12.47 6.36 9.13
#